data_2539b0a81c2837bd094f4d0253af11f2
#
_entry.id   2539b0a81c2837bd094f4d0253af11f2
#
_cell.length_a   1.000
_cell.length_b   1.000
_cell.length_c   1.000
_cell.angle_alpha   90.00
_cell.angle_beta   90.00
_cell.angle_gamma   90.00
#
_symmetry.space_group_name_H-M   'P 1'
#
loop_
_entity.id
_entity.type
_entity.pdbx_description
1 polymer ?
#
loop_
_entity_poly.entity_id
_entity_poly.type
_entity_poly.pdbx_seq_one_letter_code
_entity_poly.pdbx_strand_id
1 'polypeptide(L)'
;MGQSRNRSRIAIDGLDRTPHRAFLRACGLDDEDLGKPLVGIASTYGDNTPCSLSLGPQADAARLGVAAGGAVPVAFTTISVSDGVSMNHKGMRLSLVSRELIADSIEAVMRGHAYDALVGFAGCDKTLPGIMMAMVRLNCPSAFVYGGAMLPGRWRGHDATVLTAYEGVGAVLAGAMQEPELAELERACAPTVGSCPGQFTANTMAMVSEAMGLALPGSAMLPAVYSERLALARRAGRRVTEILANGGPMPRDLVTRKSLENAAAAVAATGGSTNAGLHLPAIAHEAGIPFTLDDVAEVFRRTPLIADLQPGGRFLAVDLFRAGGVDAVLKALLDGGFLHGEALTLSGRTLAQHLAGHAGPDGQIVRPASQPLQATGGLLVLRGNLAPDGALIKIAGLKSLLFEGPARVFEGEEACFAAVAGRHYQAGDVLIIRNEGPKGGPGMREMLGVTALIWGQGMGEQVALVTDGRFSGATRGMMVGYVGPEAAVGGPIALARDGDRVRIDCVQCTIDLMIGADELALRRAAHRPPVGERLAGVLEKYARLVGPAREGAVTHAGAADWRGSNASASLRDRLRQTAGRDMPEAKGSRRAAEPVPAEPEPSLSRA
;
A
#
# COMPACT_ATOMS: atom_id res chain seq x y z
N MET A 1 -4.98 38.01 7.90
CA MET A 1 -4.75 36.74 7.18
C MET A 1 -3.32 36.30 7.49
N GLY A 2 -3.16 35.33 8.39
CA GLY A 2 -1.83 34.82 8.75
C GLY A 2 -1.25 34.08 7.55
N GLN A 3 -0.14 34.54 7.03
CA GLN A 3 0.65 33.80 6.05
C GLN A 3 1.00 32.46 6.66
N SER A 4 0.43 31.38 6.14
CA SER A 4 0.93 30.03 6.35
C SER A 4 2.41 30.06 5.95
N ARG A 5 3.32 29.99 6.93
CA ARG A 5 4.76 30.00 6.64
C ARG A 5 5.09 28.71 5.91
N ASN A 6 5.27 28.79 4.60
CA ASN A 6 5.70 27.67 3.78
C ASN A 6 7.00 27.09 4.34
N ARG A 7 7.08 25.76 4.41
CA ARG A 7 8.28 25.05 4.90
C ARG A 7 9.52 25.40 4.06
N SER A 8 9.34 25.57 2.74
CA SER A 8 10.40 25.90 1.78
C SER A 8 11.14 27.19 2.12
N ARG A 9 10.52 28.12 2.87
CA ARG A 9 11.17 29.37 3.30
C ARG A 9 12.44 29.12 4.11
N ILE A 10 12.52 28.01 4.86
CA ILE A 10 13.73 27.65 5.61
C ILE A 10 14.94 27.38 4.70
N ALA A 11 14.71 26.90 3.47
CA ALA A 11 15.74 26.64 2.47
C ALA A 11 16.01 27.82 1.54
N ILE A 12 15.10 28.81 1.47
CA ILE A 12 15.12 29.89 0.47
C ILE A 12 15.44 31.25 1.09
N ASP A 13 14.87 31.58 2.28
CA ASP A 13 14.92 32.91 2.82
C ASP A 13 16.21 33.19 3.61
N GLY A 14 16.74 34.38 3.45
CA GLY A 14 17.90 34.88 4.18
C GLY A 14 19.18 34.92 3.36
N LEU A 15 20.17 35.67 3.86
CA LEU A 15 21.46 35.86 3.20
C LEU A 15 22.25 34.54 3.17
N ASP A 16 22.20 33.80 4.26
CA ASP A 16 22.87 32.49 4.43
C ASP A 16 22.28 31.39 3.53
N ARG A 17 21.15 31.63 2.87
CA ARG A 17 20.53 30.75 1.88
C ARG A 17 20.91 31.08 0.42
N THR A 18 21.82 32.03 0.22
CA THR A 18 22.33 32.36 -1.13
C THR A 18 22.88 31.14 -1.89
N PRO A 19 23.72 30.28 -1.29
CA PRO A 19 24.16 29.04 -1.97
C PRO A 19 23.01 28.10 -2.32
N HIS A 20 21.98 27.97 -1.45
CA HIS A 20 20.81 27.13 -1.71
C HIS A 20 20.04 27.64 -2.94
N ARG A 21 19.79 28.96 -3.01
CA ARG A 21 19.13 29.58 -4.17
C ARG A 21 19.95 29.38 -5.45
N ALA A 22 21.30 29.42 -5.35
CA ALA A 22 22.15 29.14 -6.51
C ALA A 22 21.93 27.72 -7.05
N PHE A 23 21.81 26.70 -6.19
CA PHE A 23 21.46 25.36 -6.60
C PHE A 23 20.06 25.27 -7.21
N LEU A 24 19.06 25.92 -6.62
CA LEU A 24 17.70 25.95 -7.14
C LEU A 24 17.64 26.64 -8.52
N ARG A 25 18.43 27.71 -8.73
CA ARG A 25 18.57 28.36 -10.05
C ARG A 25 19.22 27.43 -11.08
N ALA A 26 20.22 26.64 -10.69
CA ALA A 26 20.80 25.64 -11.56
C ALA A 26 19.79 24.53 -11.96
N CYS A 27 18.72 24.34 -11.16
CA CYS A 27 17.57 23.51 -11.51
C CYS A 27 16.52 24.23 -12.38
N GLY A 28 16.77 25.49 -12.78
CA GLY A 28 15.90 26.24 -13.68
C GLY A 28 14.88 27.15 -12.98
N LEU A 29 14.95 27.36 -11.66
CA LEU A 29 14.05 28.27 -10.93
C LEU A 29 14.55 29.71 -11.03
N ASP A 30 13.65 30.61 -11.39
CA ASP A 30 13.92 32.07 -11.42
C ASP A 30 13.51 32.77 -10.12
N ASP A 31 13.54 34.12 -10.13
CA ASP A 31 13.16 34.93 -8.98
C ASP A 31 11.68 34.80 -8.61
N GLU A 32 10.81 34.64 -9.61
CA GLU A 32 9.38 34.47 -9.39
C GLU A 32 9.11 33.11 -8.76
N ASP A 33 9.77 32.05 -9.25
CA ASP A 33 9.63 30.70 -8.74
C ASP A 33 10.12 30.54 -7.30
N LEU A 34 11.22 31.19 -6.95
CA LEU A 34 11.74 31.25 -5.58
C LEU A 34 10.78 31.94 -4.60
N GLY A 35 9.81 32.72 -5.10
CA GLY A 35 8.73 33.30 -4.33
C GLY A 35 7.56 32.34 -4.02
N LYS A 36 7.43 31.25 -4.78
CA LYS A 36 6.30 30.30 -4.72
C LYS A 36 6.54 29.14 -3.75
N PRO A 37 5.48 28.44 -3.32
CA PRO A 37 5.62 27.16 -2.61
C PRO A 37 6.26 26.08 -3.51
N LEU A 38 7.03 25.18 -2.90
CA LEU A 38 7.59 24.01 -3.58
C LEU A 38 6.76 22.76 -3.27
N VAL A 39 6.22 22.11 -4.30
CA VAL A 39 5.39 20.92 -4.19
C VAL A 39 6.16 19.70 -4.70
N GLY A 40 6.45 18.75 -3.81
CA GLY A 40 7.05 17.47 -4.18
C GLY A 40 6.06 16.59 -4.96
N ILE A 41 6.52 16.02 -6.07
CA ILE A 41 5.77 15.01 -6.82
C ILE A 41 6.56 13.72 -6.74
N ALA A 42 6.19 12.87 -5.80
CA ALA A 42 6.81 11.56 -5.58
C ALA A 42 6.14 10.51 -6.46
N SER A 43 6.92 9.73 -7.20
CA SER A 43 6.40 8.67 -8.06
C SER A 43 7.24 7.40 -7.92
N THR A 44 6.56 6.25 -7.96
CA THR A 44 7.21 4.95 -8.12
C THR A 44 7.36 4.57 -9.59
N TYR A 45 7.45 5.56 -10.48
CA TYR A 45 7.67 5.35 -11.92
C TYR A 45 8.96 4.57 -12.18
N GLY A 46 8.88 3.65 -13.13
CA GLY A 46 10.00 2.85 -13.60
C GLY A 46 9.53 1.81 -14.61
N ASP A 47 10.46 1.24 -15.38
CA ASP A 47 10.21 0.28 -16.44
C ASP A 47 10.19 -1.17 -15.95
N ASN A 48 10.39 -1.37 -14.66
CA ASN A 48 10.53 -2.69 -14.04
C ASN A 48 9.21 -3.40 -13.75
N THR A 49 8.06 -2.74 -13.94
CA THR A 49 6.73 -3.34 -13.73
C THR A 49 5.65 -2.58 -14.50
N PRO A 50 4.65 -3.26 -15.09
CA PRO A 50 3.54 -2.59 -15.77
C PRO A 50 2.75 -1.67 -14.84
N CYS A 51 2.73 -1.92 -13.54
CA CYS A 51 2.06 -1.09 -12.54
C CYS A 51 2.66 0.32 -12.44
N SER A 52 3.98 0.45 -12.68
CA SER A 52 4.71 1.72 -12.53
C SER A 52 4.86 2.48 -13.85
N LEU A 53 4.80 1.77 -14.97
CA LEU A 53 5.11 2.33 -16.30
C LEU A 53 4.17 3.49 -16.70
N SER A 54 2.90 3.46 -16.29
CA SER A 54 1.92 4.53 -16.59
C SER A 54 2.05 5.77 -15.70
N LEU A 55 2.88 5.73 -14.64
CA LEU A 55 2.94 6.80 -13.65
C LEU A 55 3.69 8.06 -14.13
N GLY A 56 4.63 7.92 -15.06
CA GLY A 56 5.39 9.06 -15.60
C GLY A 56 4.48 10.13 -16.21
N PRO A 57 3.68 9.80 -17.27
CA PRO A 57 2.75 10.76 -17.86
C PRO A 57 1.72 11.33 -16.87
N GLN A 58 1.30 10.55 -15.87
CA GLN A 58 0.38 11.01 -14.82
C GLN A 58 1.07 12.03 -13.89
N ALA A 59 2.33 11.78 -13.50
CA ALA A 59 3.12 12.73 -12.71
C ALA A 59 3.34 14.05 -13.46
N ASP A 60 3.61 14.00 -14.77
CA ASP A 60 3.73 15.20 -15.62
C ASP A 60 2.41 15.96 -15.69
N ALA A 61 1.28 15.28 -15.79
CA ALA A 61 -0.03 15.94 -15.75
C ALA A 61 -0.29 16.63 -14.39
N ALA A 62 0.16 16.04 -13.28
CA ALA A 62 0.06 16.68 -11.96
C ALA A 62 0.95 17.92 -11.85
N ARG A 63 2.16 17.91 -12.45
CA ARG A 63 3.04 19.09 -12.53
C ARG A 63 2.32 20.28 -13.15
N LEU A 64 1.58 20.04 -14.26
CA LEU A 64 0.76 21.08 -14.88
C LEU A 64 -0.34 21.60 -13.94
N GLY A 65 -0.93 20.71 -13.14
CA GLY A 65 -1.93 21.08 -12.13
C GLY A 65 -1.36 21.95 -11.02
N VAL A 66 -0.17 21.61 -10.52
CA VAL A 66 0.56 22.34 -9.48
C VAL A 66 0.98 23.72 -10.01
N ALA A 67 1.58 23.79 -11.20
CA ALA A 67 1.99 25.07 -11.82
C ALA A 67 0.80 25.99 -12.06
N ALA A 68 -0.32 25.47 -12.58
CA ALA A 68 -1.56 26.23 -12.76
C ALA A 68 -2.17 26.74 -11.44
N GLY A 69 -1.84 26.09 -10.33
CA GLY A 69 -2.24 26.51 -8.97
C GLY A 69 -1.27 27.49 -8.31
N GLY A 70 -0.24 27.97 -9.02
CA GLY A 70 0.69 29.00 -8.53
C GLY A 70 1.82 28.48 -7.63
N ALA A 71 2.17 27.19 -7.72
CA ALA A 71 3.28 26.59 -7.00
C ALA A 71 4.30 25.97 -7.98
N VAL A 72 5.51 25.71 -7.51
CA VAL A 72 6.58 25.05 -8.29
C VAL A 72 6.54 23.55 -8.05
N PRO A 73 6.30 22.74 -9.10
CA PRO A 73 6.34 21.28 -8.99
C PRO A 73 7.79 20.78 -9.04
N VAL A 74 8.19 19.96 -8.06
CA VAL A 74 9.52 19.34 -8.01
C VAL A 74 9.33 17.81 -8.01
N ALA A 75 9.62 17.18 -9.13
CA ALA A 75 9.44 15.73 -9.29
C ALA A 75 10.67 14.96 -8.79
N PHE A 76 10.40 13.84 -8.12
CA PHE A 76 11.40 12.86 -7.75
C PHE A 76 10.79 11.44 -7.73
N THR A 77 11.65 10.41 -7.85
CA THR A 77 11.22 9.02 -7.85
C THR A 77 11.64 8.31 -6.57
N THR A 78 10.86 7.31 -6.20
CA THR A 78 11.20 6.30 -5.20
C THR A 78 11.10 4.91 -5.83
N ILE A 79 11.50 3.88 -5.08
CA ILE A 79 11.60 2.52 -5.59
C ILE A 79 10.23 1.86 -5.82
N SER A 80 10.23 0.83 -6.68
CA SER A 80 9.13 -0.12 -6.81
C SER A 80 9.69 -1.54 -6.88
N VAL A 81 9.15 -2.45 -6.08
CA VAL A 81 9.38 -3.89 -6.20
C VAL A 81 8.06 -4.52 -6.61
N SER A 82 8.04 -5.18 -7.77
CA SER A 82 6.84 -5.81 -8.30
C SER A 82 6.57 -7.14 -7.61
N ASP A 83 5.42 -7.26 -6.94
CA ASP A 83 4.98 -8.53 -6.36
C ASP A 83 4.86 -9.60 -7.46
N GLY A 84 4.27 -9.28 -8.62
CA GLY A 84 4.10 -10.22 -9.72
C GLY A 84 5.41 -10.77 -10.28
N VAL A 85 6.46 -9.95 -10.39
CA VAL A 85 7.78 -10.37 -10.88
C VAL A 85 8.60 -11.08 -9.81
N SER A 86 8.41 -10.70 -8.54
CA SER A 86 9.13 -11.27 -7.40
C SER A 86 8.51 -12.55 -6.83
N MET A 87 7.31 -12.92 -7.26
CA MET A 87 6.59 -14.09 -6.77
C MET A 87 7.39 -15.38 -7.02
N ASN A 88 7.29 -16.34 -6.10
CA ASN A 88 7.91 -17.67 -6.17
C ASN A 88 9.44 -17.70 -6.10
N HIS A 89 10.09 -16.63 -5.69
CA HIS A 89 11.53 -16.64 -5.39
C HIS A 89 11.84 -15.70 -4.20
N LYS A 90 13.06 -15.81 -3.65
CA LYS A 90 13.49 -15.06 -2.45
C LYS A 90 13.38 -13.53 -2.59
N GLY A 91 13.33 -12.99 -3.80
CA GLY A 91 13.10 -11.57 -4.08
C GLY A 91 11.76 -11.06 -3.53
N MET A 92 10.77 -11.94 -3.35
CA MET A 92 9.47 -11.57 -2.79
C MET A 92 9.55 -11.05 -1.34
N ARG A 93 10.59 -11.40 -0.61
CA ARG A 93 10.89 -10.82 0.72
C ARG A 93 11.08 -9.31 0.65
N LEU A 94 11.61 -8.77 -0.46
CA LEU A 94 11.85 -7.34 -0.63
C LEU A 94 10.57 -6.55 -0.94
N SER A 95 9.50 -7.20 -1.31
CA SER A 95 8.22 -6.55 -1.61
C SER A 95 7.69 -5.75 -0.40
N LEU A 96 7.44 -6.38 0.75
CA LEU A 96 6.96 -5.65 1.93
C LEU A 96 8.02 -4.70 2.50
N VAL A 97 9.29 -5.08 2.46
CA VAL A 97 10.40 -4.21 2.89
C VAL A 97 10.40 -2.89 2.10
N SER A 98 10.07 -2.93 0.80
CA SER A 98 9.99 -1.72 -0.03
C SER A 98 8.94 -0.72 0.45
N ARG A 99 7.87 -1.15 1.14
CA ARG A 99 6.86 -0.27 1.74
C ARG A 99 7.48 0.73 2.71
N GLU A 100 8.34 0.25 3.60
CA GLU A 100 9.06 1.07 4.57
C GLU A 100 10.06 2.00 3.86
N LEU A 101 10.86 1.45 2.94
CA LEU A 101 11.85 2.22 2.19
C LEU A 101 11.22 3.33 1.35
N ILE A 102 10.03 3.11 0.79
CA ILE A 102 9.27 4.13 0.05
C ILE A 102 8.89 5.26 1.01
N ALA A 103 8.30 4.94 2.16
CA ALA A 103 7.92 5.94 3.15
C ALA A 103 9.14 6.73 3.65
N ASP A 104 10.24 6.06 3.97
CA ASP A 104 11.48 6.65 4.45
C ASP A 104 12.15 7.54 3.40
N SER A 105 12.22 7.09 2.14
CA SER A 105 12.85 7.87 1.07
C SER A 105 12.07 9.14 0.74
N ILE A 106 10.74 9.07 0.72
CA ILE A 106 9.90 10.26 0.52
C ILE A 106 10.04 11.22 1.69
N GLU A 107 10.02 10.72 2.92
CA GLU A 107 10.27 11.54 4.10
C GLU A 107 11.62 12.25 4.02
N ALA A 108 12.68 11.52 3.65
CA ALA A 108 14.04 12.07 3.53
C ALA A 108 14.12 13.21 2.50
N VAL A 109 13.51 13.03 1.32
CA VAL A 109 13.48 14.08 0.28
C VAL A 109 12.64 15.26 0.71
N MET A 110 11.41 15.03 1.16
CA MET A 110 10.48 16.09 1.55
C MET A 110 11.00 16.95 2.70
N ARG A 111 11.62 16.32 3.71
CA ARG A 111 12.20 17.04 4.85
C ARG A 111 13.53 17.67 4.50
N GLY A 112 14.42 16.94 3.80
CA GLY A 112 15.75 17.42 3.43
C GLY A 112 15.72 18.66 2.55
N HIS A 113 14.76 18.75 1.62
CA HIS A 113 14.55 19.90 0.74
C HIS A 113 13.48 20.88 1.24
N ALA A 114 12.82 20.56 2.35
CA ALA A 114 11.79 21.40 2.98
C ALA A 114 10.60 21.71 2.05
N TYR A 115 10.12 20.72 1.26
CA TYR A 115 8.96 20.93 0.38
C TYR A 115 7.68 21.12 1.18
N ASP A 116 6.77 21.97 0.63
CA ASP A 116 5.57 22.45 1.32
C ASP A 116 4.42 21.48 1.26
N ALA A 117 4.32 20.71 0.18
CA ALA A 117 3.21 19.79 -0.09
C ALA A 117 3.66 18.61 -0.95
N LEU A 118 2.81 17.55 -1.04
CA LEU A 118 3.13 16.30 -1.71
C LEU A 118 1.99 15.84 -2.61
N VAL A 119 2.30 15.46 -3.85
CA VAL A 119 1.45 14.59 -4.68
C VAL A 119 2.17 13.24 -4.83
N GLY A 120 1.56 12.16 -4.36
CA GLY A 120 2.20 10.84 -4.36
C GLY A 120 1.53 9.88 -5.34
N PHE A 121 2.34 9.26 -6.22
CA PHE A 121 1.90 8.32 -7.25
C PHE A 121 2.37 6.91 -6.96
N ALA A 122 1.44 5.95 -6.97
CA ALA A 122 1.73 4.54 -6.76
C ALA A 122 0.91 3.63 -7.67
N GLY A 123 1.47 2.48 -8.05
CA GLY A 123 0.80 1.51 -8.93
C GLY A 123 0.85 0.07 -8.43
N CYS A 124 1.85 -0.34 -7.65
CA CYS A 124 2.04 -1.73 -7.22
C CYS A 124 1.65 -1.94 -5.75
N ASP A 125 1.40 -3.16 -5.36
CA ASP A 125 0.81 -3.61 -4.09
C ASP A 125 1.36 -2.92 -2.83
N LYS A 126 2.68 -2.80 -2.69
CA LYS A 126 3.33 -2.21 -1.51
C LYS A 126 3.67 -0.74 -1.69
N THR A 127 3.65 -0.25 -2.94
CA THR A 127 3.89 1.17 -3.22
C THR A 127 2.74 2.06 -2.76
N LEU A 128 1.48 1.55 -2.86
CA LEU A 128 0.31 2.31 -2.40
C LEU A 128 0.37 2.60 -0.89
N PRO A 129 0.46 1.59 0.00
CA PRO A 129 0.55 1.86 1.43
C PRO A 129 1.83 2.63 1.79
N GLY A 130 2.97 2.40 1.12
CA GLY A 130 4.20 3.16 1.37
C GLY A 130 4.05 4.66 1.12
N ILE A 131 3.42 5.07 0.02
CA ILE A 131 3.11 6.48 -0.26
C ILE A 131 2.11 7.04 0.77
N MET A 132 1.03 6.29 1.10
CA MET A 132 0.06 6.74 2.10
C MET A 132 0.70 6.91 3.49
N MET A 133 1.57 5.98 3.91
CA MET A 133 2.36 6.10 5.14
C MET A 133 3.21 7.37 5.13
N ALA A 134 3.94 7.65 4.05
CA ALA A 134 4.74 8.89 3.91
C ALA A 134 3.88 10.15 4.06
N MET A 135 2.71 10.19 3.40
CA MET A 135 1.77 11.34 3.49
C MET A 135 1.32 11.59 4.93
N VAL A 136 0.91 10.53 5.64
CA VAL A 136 0.43 10.62 7.03
C VAL A 136 1.56 11.00 7.97
N ARG A 137 2.76 10.43 7.78
CA ARG A 137 3.97 10.74 8.55
C ARG A 137 4.39 12.21 8.41
N LEU A 138 4.42 12.73 7.18
CA LEU A 138 4.79 14.11 6.87
C LEU A 138 3.73 15.12 7.31
N ASN A 139 2.47 14.75 7.25
CA ASN A 139 1.31 15.58 7.58
C ASN A 139 1.39 17.01 6.99
N CYS A 140 1.70 17.08 5.69
CA CYS A 140 1.61 18.30 4.89
C CYS A 140 0.46 18.18 3.87
N PRO A 141 -0.01 19.27 3.26
CA PRO A 141 -1.01 19.18 2.19
C PRO A 141 -0.61 18.13 1.18
N SER A 142 -1.45 17.10 0.99
CA SER A 142 -1.06 15.97 0.16
C SER A 142 -2.25 15.38 -0.60
N ALA A 143 -1.99 14.81 -1.77
CA ALA A 143 -2.95 14.03 -2.54
C ALA A 143 -2.33 12.71 -2.99
N PHE A 144 -3.03 11.61 -2.73
CA PHE A 144 -2.67 10.30 -3.24
C PHE A 144 -3.26 10.08 -4.63
N VAL A 145 -2.48 9.53 -5.56
CA VAL A 145 -2.93 9.17 -6.90
C VAL A 145 -2.52 7.74 -7.22
N TYR A 146 -3.51 6.89 -7.38
CA TYR A 146 -3.32 5.52 -7.87
C TYR A 146 -3.12 5.52 -9.39
N GLY A 147 -2.17 4.71 -9.91
CA GLY A 147 -1.86 4.63 -11.34
C GLY A 147 -2.93 3.99 -12.21
N GLY A 148 -3.84 3.22 -11.61
CA GLY A 148 -4.94 2.54 -12.30
C GLY A 148 -4.67 1.06 -12.57
N ALA A 149 -5.76 0.30 -12.73
CA ALA A 149 -5.71 -1.11 -13.10
C ALA A 149 -5.51 -1.28 -14.61
N MET A 150 -4.84 -2.38 -15.01
CA MET A 150 -4.83 -2.82 -16.40
C MET A 150 -6.20 -3.33 -16.82
N LEU A 151 -6.45 -3.35 -18.13
CA LEU A 151 -7.60 -4.07 -18.68
C LEU A 151 -7.30 -5.58 -18.68
N PRO A 152 -8.31 -6.44 -18.52
CA PRO A 152 -8.13 -7.88 -18.67
C PRO A 152 -7.76 -8.24 -20.10
N GLY A 153 -7.01 -9.32 -20.27
CA GLY A 153 -6.80 -9.96 -21.55
C GLY A 153 -7.99 -10.83 -21.96
N ARG A 154 -7.91 -11.36 -23.17
CA ARG A 154 -8.91 -12.30 -23.72
C ARG A 154 -8.22 -13.55 -24.19
N TRP A 155 -8.63 -14.70 -23.67
CA TRP A 155 -8.13 -16.00 -24.09
C TRP A 155 -9.30 -16.97 -24.24
N ARG A 156 -9.42 -17.58 -25.43
CA ARG A 156 -10.49 -18.54 -25.77
C ARG A 156 -11.90 -18.05 -25.42
N GLY A 157 -12.17 -16.76 -25.66
CA GLY A 157 -13.49 -16.17 -25.43
C GLY A 157 -13.78 -15.71 -24.01
N HIS A 158 -12.86 -15.93 -23.05
CA HIS A 158 -12.98 -15.54 -21.66
C HIS A 158 -11.98 -14.45 -21.28
N ASP A 159 -12.29 -13.70 -20.23
CA ASP A 159 -11.34 -12.78 -19.61
C ASP A 159 -10.20 -13.58 -18.98
N ALA A 160 -8.97 -13.13 -19.23
CA ALA A 160 -7.76 -13.72 -18.70
C ALA A 160 -6.95 -12.68 -17.93
N THR A 161 -6.35 -13.09 -16.83
CA THR A 161 -5.51 -12.25 -15.99
C THR A 161 -4.22 -12.99 -15.64
N VAL A 162 -3.27 -12.30 -15.02
CA VAL A 162 -2.04 -12.94 -14.53
C VAL A 162 -2.35 -14.10 -13.57
N LEU A 163 -3.45 -14.03 -12.79
CA LEU A 163 -3.89 -15.15 -11.95
C LEU A 163 -4.19 -16.39 -12.79
N THR A 164 -4.84 -16.23 -13.95
CA THR A 164 -5.12 -17.34 -14.88
C THR A 164 -3.83 -18.01 -15.35
N ALA A 165 -2.77 -17.21 -15.61
CA ALA A 165 -1.47 -17.75 -16.01
C ALA A 165 -0.79 -18.53 -14.86
N TYR A 166 -0.86 -18.03 -13.61
CA TYR A 166 -0.35 -18.76 -12.45
C TYR A 166 -1.06 -20.11 -12.26
N GLU A 167 -2.38 -20.15 -12.38
CA GLU A 167 -3.17 -21.40 -12.31
C GLU A 167 -2.87 -22.32 -13.50
N GLY A 168 -2.61 -21.75 -14.68
CA GLY A 168 -2.22 -22.48 -15.89
C GLY A 168 -0.93 -23.30 -15.72
N VAL A 169 0.05 -22.78 -14.95
CA VAL A 169 1.25 -23.57 -14.59
C VAL A 169 0.87 -24.84 -13.84
N GLY A 170 -0.02 -24.73 -12.85
CA GLY A 170 -0.51 -25.90 -12.11
C GLY A 170 -1.26 -26.90 -13.00
N ALA A 171 -2.05 -26.40 -13.96
CA ALA A 171 -2.78 -27.21 -14.92
C ALA A 171 -1.84 -27.99 -15.87
N VAL A 172 -0.73 -27.36 -16.30
CA VAL A 172 0.31 -28.05 -17.10
C VAL A 172 0.96 -29.16 -16.27
N LEU A 173 1.36 -28.88 -15.05
CA LEU A 173 1.96 -29.89 -14.16
C LEU A 173 0.99 -31.04 -13.83
N ALA A 174 -0.31 -30.79 -13.90
CA ALA A 174 -1.34 -31.82 -13.73
C ALA A 174 -1.69 -32.57 -15.03
N GLY A 175 -1.14 -32.15 -16.18
CA GLY A 175 -1.48 -32.71 -17.49
C GLY A 175 -2.86 -32.25 -18.03
N ALA A 176 -3.48 -31.26 -17.41
CA ALA A 176 -4.78 -30.70 -17.82
C ALA A 176 -4.67 -29.58 -18.87
N MET A 177 -3.47 -29.06 -19.10
CA MET A 177 -3.13 -28.06 -20.12
C MET A 177 -1.81 -28.43 -20.77
N GLN A 178 -1.63 -28.05 -22.05
CA GLN A 178 -0.36 -28.23 -22.76
C GLN A 178 0.50 -26.97 -22.67
N GLU A 179 1.84 -27.08 -22.70
CA GLU A 179 2.75 -25.94 -22.67
C GLU A 179 2.48 -24.90 -23.78
N PRO A 180 2.17 -25.27 -25.06
CA PRO A 180 1.80 -24.29 -26.08
C PRO A 180 0.55 -23.48 -25.73
N GLU A 181 -0.44 -24.08 -25.04
CA GLU A 181 -1.65 -23.37 -24.60
C GLU A 181 -1.32 -22.36 -23.49
N LEU A 182 -0.43 -22.74 -22.57
CA LEU A 182 0.07 -21.82 -21.52
C LEU A 182 0.83 -20.64 -22.16
N ALA A 183 1.63 -20.88 -23.20
CA ALA A 183 2.34 -19.83 -23.92
C ALA A 183 1.40 -18.87 -24.70
N GLU A 184 0.24 -19.36 -25.17
CA GLU A 184 -0.82 -18.48 -25.70
C GLU A 184 -1.44 -17.62 -24.62
N LEU A 185 -1.77 -18.21 -23.47
CA LEU A 185 -2.34 -17.51 -22.32
C LEU A 185 -1.38 -16.44 -21.77
N GLU A 186 -0.09 -16.74 -21.67
CA GLU A 186 0.95 -15.81 -21.25
C GLU A 186 0.92 -14.50 -22.06
N ARG A 187 0.81 -14.60 -23.39
CA ARG A 187 0.75 -13.44 -24.29
C ARG A 187 -0.56 -12.66 -24.20
N ALA A 188 -1.63 -13.30 -23.72
CA ALA A 188 -2.96 -12.74 -23.72
C ALA A 188 -3.35 -12.08 -22.37
N CYS A 189 -2.79 -12.54 -21.23
CA CYS A 189 -3.33 -12.25 -19.90
C CYS A 189 -3.03 -10.84 -19.35
N ALA A 190 -2.06 -10.09 -19.91
CA ALA A 190 -1.67 -8.76 -19.47
C ALA A 190 -1.50 -7.79 -20.65
N PRO A 191 -2.59 -7.35 -21.30
CA PRO A 191 -2.52 -6.63 -22.58
C PRO A 191 -2.19 -5.15 -22.44
N THR A 192 -2.26 -4.56 -21.24
CA THR A 192 -2.04 -3.12 -21.01
C THR A 192 -1.17 -2.88 -19.78
N VAL A 193 -0.66 -1.66 -19.68
CA VAL A 193 -0.04 -1.15 -18.43
C VAL A 193 -1.09 -1.01 -17.33
N GLY A 194 -0.64 -0.93 -16.08
CA GLY A 194 -1.47 -0.79 -14.89
C GLY A 194 -1.26 -1.93 -13.91
N SER A 195 -1.95 -1.87 -12.78
CA SER A 195 -1.96 -2.92 -11.75
C SER A 195 -2.85 -4.08 -12.15
N CYS A 196 -2.72 -5.22 -11.48
CA CYS A 196 -3.56 -6.39 -11.73
C CYS A 196 -5.05 -6.04 -11.70
N PRO A 197 -5.90 -6.61 -12.62
CA PRO A 197 -7.26 -6.12 -12.85
C PRO A 197 -8.31 -6.62 -11.85
N GLY A 198 -7.99 -7.59 -10.98
CA GLY A 198 -8.92 -8.07 -9.94
C GLY A 198 -8.89 -7.21 -8.67
N GLN A 199 -9.80 -7.51 -7.71
CA GLN A 199 -9.83 -6.89 -6.38
C GLN A 199 -8.69 -7.46 -5.50
N PHE A 200 -7.48 -7.42 -6.06
CA PHE A 200 -6.23 -7.80 -5.43
C PHE A 200 -5.69 -6.63 -4.59
N THR A 201 -4.44 -6.71 -4.12
CA THR A 201 -3.96 -5.74 -3.14
C THR A 201 -3.93 -4.31 -3.68
N ALA A 202 -3.48 -4.08 -4.92
CA ALA A 202 -3.39 -2.73 -5.47
C ALA A 202 -4.76 -2.05 -5.56
N ASN A 203 -5.78 -2.71 -6.14
CA ASN A 203 -7.14 -2.17 -6.21
C ASN A 203 -7.80 -2.05 -4.83
N THR A 204 -7.55 -2.99 -3.92
CA THR A 204 -7.98 -2.89 -2.52
C THR A 204 -7.42 -1.64 -1.85
N MET A 205 -6.11 -1.40 -1.95
CA MET A 205 -5.49 -0.23 -1.33
C MET A 205 -5.84 1.08 -2.03
N ALA A 206 -6.13 1.05 -3.34
CA ALA A 206 -6.69 2.19 -4.05
C ALA A 206 -8.09 2.56 -3.52
N MET A 207 -8.97 1.59 -3.32
CA MET A 207 -10.28 1.79 -2.69
C MET A 207 -10.13 2.31 -1.24
N VAL A 208 -9.21 1.74 -0.47
CA VAL A 208 -8.86 2.20 0.88
C VAL A 208 -8.47 3.67 0.88
N SER A 209 -7.69 4.14 -0.11
CA SER A 209 -7.27 5.55 -0.21
C SER A 209 -8.44 6.52 -0.40
N GLU A 210 -9.48 6.11 -1.15
CA GLU A 210 -10.71 6.89 -1.28
C GLU A 210 -11.57 6.85 -0.02
N ALA A 211 -11.76 5.66 0.56
CA ALA A 211 -12.56 5.48 1.78
C ALA A 211 -11.97 6.23 2.99
N MET A 212 -10.64 6.38 3.04
CA MET A 212 -9.95 7.22 4.03
C MET A 212 -9.89 8.70 3.64
N GLY A 213 -10.31 9.07 2.44
CA GLY A 213 -10.28 10.44 1.97
C GLY A 213 -8.91 10.96 1.52
N LEU A 214 -7.88 10.12 1.35
CA LEU A 214 -6.52 10.50 0.92
C LEU A 214 -6.42 10.72 -0.60
N ALA A 215 -7.30 10.12 -1.38
CA ALA A 215 -7.41 10.26 -2.83
C ALA A 215 -8.63 11.08 -3.23
N LEU A 216 -8.61 11.62 -4.45
CA LEU A 216 -9.81 12.22 -5.03
C LEU A 216 -10.87 11.14 -5.28
N PRO A 217 -12.12 11.36 -4.90
CA PRO A 217 -13.21 10.41 -5.19
C PRO A 217 -13.33 10.06 -6.68
N GLY A 218 -13.68 8.81 -6.96
CA GLY A 218 -13.80 8.26 -8.31
C GLY A 218 -12.47 7.93 -8.99
N SER A 219 -11.36 7.93 -8.25
CA SER A 219 -10.03 7.70 -8.79
C SER A 219 -9.58 6.24 -8.85
N ALA A 220 -10.01 5.40 -7.90
CA ALA A 220 -9.40 4.10 -7.66
C ALA A 220 -9.61 3.10 -8.81
N MET A 221 -10.84 2.93 -9.28
CA MET A 221 -11.15 1.90 -10.28
C MET A 221 -10.99 2.38 -11.74
N LEU A 222 -10.68 3.64 -11.95
CA LEU A 222 -10.42 4.18 -13.29
C LEU A 222 -9.23 3.45 -13.94
N PRO A 223 -9.37 2.82 -15.13
CA PRO A 223 -8.29 2.07 -15.76
C PRO A 223 -7.05 2.93 -16.08
N ALA A 224 -5.87 2.31 -16.02
CA ALA A 224 -4.58 3.00 -16.22
C ALA A 224 -4.44 3.65 -17.60
N VAL A 225 -5.05 3.07 -18.60
CA VAL A 225 -4.95 3.50 -20.01
C VAL A 225 -6.01 4.52 -20.44
N TYR A 226 -6.94 4.89 -19.54
CA TYR A 226 -7.97 5.87 -19.88
C TYR A 226 -7.44 7.30 -19.76
N SER A 227 -7.79 8.15 -20.71
CA SER A 227 -7.34 9.56 -20.78
C SER A 227 -7.74 10.38 -19.55
N GLU A 228 -8.84 10.03 -18.88
CA GLU A 228 -9.31 10.64 -17.64
C GLU A 228 -8.27 10.57 -16.52
N ARG A 229 -7.34 9.60 -16.56
CA ARG A 229 -6.21 9.53 -15.61
C ARG A 229 -5.39 10.81 -15.59
N LEU A 230 -5.10 11.36 -16.76
CA LEU A 230 -4.30 12.59 -16.87
C LEU A 230 -5.07 13.81 -16.32
N ALA A 231 -6.38 13.87 -16.58
CA ALA A 231 -7.24 14.90 -16.03
C ALA A 231 -7.34 14.79 -14.49
N LEU A 232 -7.46 13.58 -13.97
CA LEU A 232 -7.47 13.30 -12.52
C LEU A 232 -6.16 13.73 -11.86
N ALA A 233 -5.01 13.34 -12.41
CA ALA A 233 -3.70 13.71 -11.90
C ALA A 233 -3.51 15.23 -11.86
N ARG A 234 -3.95 15.94 -12.91
CA ARG A 234 -3.95 17.41 -12.95
C ARG A 234 -4.83 18.02 -11.86
N ARG A 235 -6.02 17.45 -11.62
CA ARG A 235 -6.91 17.90 -10.52
C ARG A 235 -6.27 17.67 -9.16
N ALA A 236 -5.59 16.53 -8.94
CA ALA A 236 -4.88 16.25 -7.69
C ALA A 236 -3.78 17.29 -7.42
N GLY A 237 -2.97 17.63 -8.42
CA GLY A 237 -1.96 18.70 -8.31
C GLY A 237 -2.56 20.04 -7.96
N ARG A 238 -3.67 20.44 -8.61
CA ARG A 238 -4.40 21.68 -8.30
C ARG A 238 -4.97 21.66 -6.88
N ARG A 239 -5.56 20.51 -6.47
CA ARG A 239 -6.16 20.40 -5.14
C ARG A 239 -5.15 20.62 -4.02
N VAL A 240 -3.94 20.10 -4.17
CA VAL A 240 -2.86 20.29 -3.20
C VAL A 240 -2.48 21.78 -3.07
N THR A 241 -2.42 22.51 -4.17
CA THR A 241 -2.14 23.96 -4.15
C THR A 241 -3.29 24.78 -3.55
N GLU A 242 -4.54 24.38 -3.78
CA GLU A 242 -5.70 24.97 -3.12
C GLU A 242 -5.65 24.81 -1.59
N ILE A 243 -5.26 23.63 -1.10
CA ILE A 243 -5.09 23.38 0.33
C ILE A 243 -3.95 24.24 0.90
N LEU A 244 -2.83 24.39 0.17
CA LEU A 244 -1.74 25.28 0.56
C LEU A 244 -2.19 26.74 0.70
N ALA A 245 -2.96 27.24 -0.27
CA ALA A 245 -3.37 28.64 -0.33
C ALA A 245 -4.48 28.98 0.68
N ASN A 246 -5.46 28.09 0.84
CA ASN A 246 -6.71 28.40 1.53
C ASN A 246 -6.86 27.65 2.87
N GLY A 247 -5.92 26.78 3.20
CA GLY A 247 -6.13 25.76 4.23
C GLY A 247 -7.02 24.61 3.71
N GLY A 248 -7.04 23.52 4.43
CA GLY A 248 -7.82 22.33 4.10
C GLY A 248 -7.35 21.14 4.90
N PRO A 249 -7.95 19.95 4.67
CA PRO A 249 -7.61 18.79 5.46
C PRO A 249 -6.18 18.34 5.18
N MET A 250 -5.43 18.12 6.27
CA MET A 250 -4.13 17.47 6.24
C MET A 250 -4.33 15.94 6.30
N PRO A 251 -3.35 15.11 5.91
CA PRO A 251 -3.48 13.67 5.97
C PRO A 251 -3.95 13.12 7.32
N ARG A 252 -3.52 13.70 8.45
CA ARG A 252 -3.97 13.27 9.79
C ARG A 252 -5.37 13.79 10.17
N ASP A 253 -5.92 14.75 9.44
CA ASP A 253 -7.32 15.15 9.58
C ASP A 253 -8.24 14.18 8.80
N LEU A 254 -7.70 13.55 7.75
CA LEU A 254 -8.37 12.56 6.92
C LEU A 254 -8.27 11.16 7.52
N VAL A 255 -7.07 10.75 7.95
CA VAL A 255 -6.83 9.47 8.60
C VAL A 255 -7.20 9.56 10.08
N THR A 256 -8.40 9.12 10.39
CA THR A 256 -8.99 9.08 11.72
C THR A 256 -9.44 7.66 12.04
N ARG A 257 -9.78 7.35 13.29
CA ARG A 257 -10.39 6.05 13.65
C ARG A 257 -11.57 5.73 12.75
N LYS A 258 -12.47 6.69 12.50
CA LYS A 258 -13.66 6.53 11.69
C LYS A 258 -13.36 6.25 10.22
N SER A 259 -12.40 6.96 9.63
CA SER A 259 -12.02 6.72 8.23
C SER A 259 -11.25 5.40 8.05
N LEU A 260 -10.48 4.94 9.05
CA LEU A 260 -9.88 3.60 9.07
C LEU A 260 -10.94 2.51 9.14
N GLU A 261 -12.00 2.69 9.93
CA GLU A 261 -13.15 1.78 9.96
C GLU A 261 -13.92 1.79 8.64
N ASN A 262 -14.11 2.95 7.99
CA ASN A 262 -14.70 3.04 6.66
C ASN A 262 -13.87 2.26 5.62
N ALA A 263 -12.55 2.39 5.68
CA ALA A 263 -11.65 1.66 4.79
C ALA A 263 -11.72 0.14 5.02
N ALA A 264 -11.72 -0.30 6.27
CA ALA A 264 -11.88 -1.71 6.62
C ALA A 264 -13.25 -2.25 6.15
N ALA A 265 -14.33 -1.47 6.30
CA ALA A 265 -15.66 -1.85 5.82
C ALA A 265 -15.69 -2.00 4.28
N ALA A 266 -15.06 -1.09 3.54
CA ALA A 266 -14.96 -1.20 2.09
C ALA A 266 -14.19 -2.47 1.65
N VAL A 267 -13.12 -2.82 2.36
CA VAL A 267 -12.37 -4.06 2.12
C VAL A 267 -13.23 -5.30 2.38
N ALA A 268 -13.93 -5.35 3.51
CA ALA A 268 -14.83 -6.46 3.86
C ALA A 268 -15.95 -6.63 2.84
N ALA A 269 -16.58 -5.53 2.45
CA ALA A 269 -17.71 -5.50 1.53
C ALA A 269 -17.39 -5.93 0.09
N THR A 270 -16.11 -5.91 -0.28
CA THR A 270 -15.66 -6.26 -1.63
C THR A 270 -14.84 -7.55 -1.69
N GLY A 271 -14.68 -8.26 -0.56
CA GLY A 271 -13.80 -9.43 -0.51
C GLY A 271 -12.37 -9.09 -0.92
N GLY A 272 -11.87 -7.94 -0.50
CA GLY A 272 -10.58 -7.40 -0.87
C GLY A 272 -9.39 -8.26 -0.43
N SER A 273 -8.19 -7.71 -0.52
CA SER A 273 -6.97 -8.40 -0.14
C SER A 273 -6.81 -8.49 1.39
N THR A 274 -6.36 -9.64 1.89
CA THR A 274 -5.93 -9.83 3.27
C THR A 274 -4.79 -8.88 3.67
N ASN A 275 -4.06 -8.34 2.71
CA ASN A 275 -3.00 -7.35 2.95
C ASN A 275 -3.52 -6.06 3.61
N ALA A 276 -4.81 -5.74 3.48
CA ALA A 276 -5.42 -4.63 4.20
C ALA A 276 -5.32 -4.79 5.73
N GLY A 277 -5.37 -6.04 6.24
CA GLY A 277 -5.17 -6.34 7.66
C GLY A 277 -3.77 -6.01 8.18
N LEU A 278 -2.79 -5.83 7.29
CA LEU A 278 -1.44 -5.36 7.60
C LEU A 278 -1.29 -3.85 7.36
N HIS A 279 -1.84 -3.37 6.24
CA HIS A 279 -1.57 -2.00 5.79
C HIS A 279 -2.41 -0.95 6.52
N LEU A 280 -3.65 -1.29 6.94
CA LEU A 280 -4.47 -0.37 7.76
C LEU A 280 -3.82 -0.09 9.12
N PRO A 281 -3.38 -1.10 9.90
CA PRO A 281 -2.60 -0.85 11.11
C PRO A 281 -1.31 -0.04 10.86
N ALA A 282 -0.59 -0.30 9.77
CA ALA A 282 0.63 0.46 9.44
C ALA A 282 0.35 1.94 9.15
N ILE A 283 -0.72 2.26 8.42
CA ILE A 283 -1.14 3.64 8.14
C ILE A 283 -1.64 4.32 9.42
N ALA A 284 -2.39 3.60 10.26
CA ALA A 284 -2.86 4.09 11.56
C ALA A 284 -1.68 4.41 12.50
N HIS A 285 -0.63 3.59 12.48
CA HIS A 285 0.60 3.81 13.23
C HIS A 285 1.28 5.14 12.86
N GLU A 286 1.31 5.51 11.58
CA GLU A 286 1.81 6.82 11.12
C GLU A 286 0.95 8.00 11.61
N ALA A 287 -0.33 7.76 11.85
CA ALA A 287 -1.24 8.77 12.40
C ALA A 287 -1.20 8.84 13.94
N GLY A 288 -0.52 7.90 14.60
CA GLY A 288 -0.54 7.75 16.06
C GLY A 288 -1.88 7.22 16.60
N ILE A 289 -2.64 6.50 15.78
CA ILE A 289 -3.94 5.93 16.14
C ILE A 289 -3.77 4.45 16.49
N PRO A 290 -4.13 4.01 17.69
CA PRO A 290 -4.21 2.59 18.01
C PRO A 290 -5.26 1.90 17.13
N PHE A 291 -4.79 1.07 16.21
CA PHE A 291 -5.63 0.31 15.28
C PHE A 291 -4.90 -0.97 14.88
N THR A 292 -5.39 -2.10 15.32
CA THR A 292 -4.74 -3.40 15.17
C THR A 292 -5.58 -4.35 14.33
N LEU A 293 -5.09 -5.57 14.14
CA LEU A 293 -5.86 -6.63 13.50
C LEU A 293 -7.19 -6.92 14.21
N ASP A 294 -7.29 -6.64 15.52
CA ASP A 294 -8.54 -6.83 16.28
C ASP A 294 -9.60 -5.83 15.86
N ASP A 295 -9.20 -4.57 15.65
CA ASP A 295 -10.10 -3.53 15.17
C ASP A 295 -10.58 -3.83 13.75
N VAL A 296 -9.68 -4.33 12.90
CA VAL A 296 -10.02 -4.80 11.56
C VAL A 296 -11.03 -5.96 11.60
N ALA A 297 -10.81 -6.92 12.52
CA ALA A 297 -11.68 -8.09 12.70
C ALA A 297 -13.12 -7.69 13.07
N GLU A 298 -13.26 -6.73 13.98
CA GLU A 298 -14.58 -6.22 14.40
C GLU A 298 -15.34 -5.62 13.20
N VAL A 299 -14.68 -4.79 12.41
CA VAL A 299 -15.30 -4.18 11.22
C VAL A 299 -15.65 -5.25 10.17
N PHE A 300 -14.76 -6.21 9.92
CA PHE A 300 -15.00 -7.28 8.95
C PHE A 300 -16.22 -8.12 9.32
N ARG A 301 -16.39 -8.45 10.59
CA ARG A 301 -17.50 -9.26 11.09
C ARG A 301 -18.87 -8.59 10.91
N ARG A 302 -18.95 -7.26 11.12
CA ARG A 302 -20.21 -6.51 11.06
C ARG A 302 -20.60 -6.04 9.65
N THR A 303 -19.66 -6.03 8.69
CA THR A 303 -19.87 -5.48 7.36
C THR A 303 -20.21 -6.58 6.38
N PRO A 304 -21.35 -6.52 5.64
CA PRO A 304 -21.72 -7.55 4.68
C PRO A 304 -20.85 -7.52 3.41
N LEU A 305 -20.68 -8.69 2.77
CA LEU A 305 -20.10 -8.78 1.42
C LEU A 305 -21.17 -8.40 0.39
N ILE A 306 -20.93 -7.31 -0.36
CA ILE A 306 -21.91 -6.78 -1.32
C ILE A 306 -21.42 -6.72 -2.76
N ALA A 307 -20.09 -6.82 -3.00
CA ALA A 307 -19.54 -6.74 -4.35
C ALA A 307 -19.00 -8.08 -4.82
N ASP A 308 -19.35 -8.47 -6.06
CA ASP A 308 -19.05 -9.76 -6.68
C ASP A 308 -17.75 -9.69 -7.50
N LEU A 309 -16.63 -9.45 -6.82
CA LEU A 309 -15.34 -9.17 -7.46
C LEU A 309 -14.37 -10.35 -7.37
N GLN A 310 -13.56 -10.56 -8.44
CA GLN A 310 -12.47 -11.54 -8.43
C GLN A 310 -11.42 -11.17 -7.34
N PRO A 311 -10.84 -12.19 -6.66
CA PRO A 311 -10.81 -13.60 -7.02
C PRO A 311 -11.97 -14.44 -6.44
N GLY A 312 -12.74 -13.93 -5.50
CA GLY A 312 -13.86 -14.65 -4.87
C GLY A 312 -15.16 -14.61 -5.68
N GLY A 313 -15.30 -13.64 -6.54
CA GLY A 313 -16.47 -13.40 -7.39
C GLY A 313 -16.13 -13.42 -8.88
N ARG A 314 -16.95 -12.75 -9.69
CA ARG A 314 -16.95 -12.84 -11.16
C ARG A 314 -16.31 -11.66 -11.86
N PHE A 315 -16.46 -10.43 -11.32
CA PHE A 315 -16.17 -9.17 -12.01
C PHE A 315 -14.80 -8.62 -11.67
N LEU A 316 -14.29 -7.74 -12.54
CA LEU A 316 -12.98 -7.11 -12.44
C LEU A 316 -13.09 -5.62 -12.09
N ALA A 317 -11.97 -4.95 -11.85
CA ALA A 317 -11.95 -3.54 -11.48
C ALA A 317 -12.58 -2.63 -12.56
N VAL A 318 -12.40 -2.95 -13.84
CA VAL A 318 -13.01 -2.20 -14.95
C VAL A 318 -14.54 -2.34 -14.96
N ASP A 319 -15.07 -3.48 -14.52
CA ASP A 319 -16.51 -3.67 -14.41
C ASP A 319 -17.07 -2.86 -13.25
N LEU A 320 -16.37 -2.88 -12.10
CA LEU A 320 -16.74 -2.01 -10.98
C LEU A 320 -16.66 -0.53 -11.37
N PHE A 321 -15.65 -0.10 -12.14
CA PHE A 321 -15.59 1.27 -12.65
C PHE A 321 -16.85 1.64 -13.43
N ARG A 322 -17.30 0.76 -14.34
CA ARG A 322 -18.52 0.95 -15.15
C ARG A 322 -19.80 0.96 -14.31
N ALA A 323 -19.80 0.25 -13.18
CA ALA A 323 -20.92 0.20 -12.24
C ALA A 323 -20.96 1.37 -11.24
N GLY A 324 -20.15 2.42 -11.45
CA GLY A 324 -20.10 3.59 -10.57
C GLY A 324 -18.88 3.64 -9.63
N GLY A 325 -17.94 2.72 -9.77
CA GLY A 325 -16.67 2.72 -9.08
C GLY A 325 -16.78 2.46 -7.57
N VAL A 326 -15.83 2.99 -6.83
CA VAL A 326 -15.80 2.89 -5.36
C VAL A 326 -16.98 3.61 -4.72
N ASP A 327 -17.44 4.71 -5.33
CA ASP A 327 -18.57 5.48 -4.82
C ASP A 327 -19.85 4.65 -4.75
N ALA A 328 -20.09 3.70 -5.67
CA ALA A 328 -21.22 2.78 -5.62
C ALA A 328 -21.16 1.85 -4.38
N VAL A 329 -19.96 1.35 -4.06
CA VAL A 329 -19.73 0.53 -2.86
C VAL A 329 -19.92 1.35 -1.60
N LEU A 330 -19.29 2.53 -1.53
CA LEU A 330 -19.38 3.41 -0.36
C LEU A 330 -20.82 3.91 -0.13
N LYS A 331 -21.55 4.21 -1.22
CA LYS A 331 -22.97 4.60 -1.12
C LYS A 331 -23.84 3.49 -0.57
N ALA A 332 -23.67 2.25 -1.08
CA ALA A 332 -24.43 1.10 -0.59
C ALA A 332 -24.16 0.83 0.91
N LEU A 333 -22.90 0.95 1.34
CA LEU A 333 -22.53 0.79 2.74
C LEU A 333 -23.02 1.93 3.63
N LEU A 334 -22.97 3.18 3.14
CA LEU A 334 -23.46 4.35 3.88
C LEU A 334 -24.97 4.26 4.09
N ASP A 335 -25.71 3.91 3.04
CA ASP A 335 -27.18 3.74 3.11
C ASP A 335 -27.57 2.58 4.04
N GLY A 336 -26.72 1.56 4.14
CA GLY A 336 -26.88 0.45 5.08
C GLY A 336 -26.46 0.74 6.52
N GLY A 337 -25.90 1.93 6.80
CA GLY A 337 -25.43 2.31 8.15
C GLY A 337 -24.09 1.70 8.57
N PHE A 338 -23.28 1.25 7.60
CA PHE A 338 -21.97 0.62 7.86
C PHE A 338 -20.78 1.58 7.80
N LEU A 339 -20.99 2.86 7.44
CA LEU A 339 -19.94 3.86 7.32
C LEU A 339 -20.19 5.09 8.18
N HIS A 340 -19.12 5.74 8.56
CA HIS A 340 -19.11 7.06 9.19
C HIS A 340 -19.15 8.15 8.12
N GLY A 341 -20.34 8.63 7.81
CA GLY A 341 -20.57 9.60 6.73
C GLY A 341 -19.96 10.99 6.97
N GLU A 342 -19.64 11.33 8.22
CA GLU A 342 -19.01 12.59 8.63
C GLU A 342 -17.49 12.62 8.37
N ALA A 343 -16.86 11.49 8.04
CA ALA A 343 -15.43 11.44 7.71
C ALA A 343 -15.12 12.38 6.53
N LEU A 344 -14.03 13.15 6.66
CA LEU A 344 -13.62 14.12 5.65
C LEU A 344 -12.96 13.42 4.45
N THR A 345 -13.10 14.03 3.28
CA THR A 345 -12.39 13.63 2.05
C THR A 345 -11.42 14.73 1.61
N LEU A 346 -10.48 14.39 0.74
CA LEU A 346 -9.52 15.34 0.14
C LEU A 346 -10.22 16.53 -0.52
N SER A 347 -11.46 16.37 -0.98
CA SER A 347 -12.24 17.48 -1.54
C SER A 347 -12.63 18.56 -0.51
N GLY A 348 -12.46 18.30 0.79
CA GLY A 348 -12.92 19.14 1.89
C GLY A 348 -14.39 18.93 2.26
N ARG A 349 -15.11 18.04 1.58
CA ARG A 349 -16.47 17.62 1.89
C ARG A 349 -16.45 16.38 2.76
N THR A 350 -17.50 16.15 3.53
CA THR A 350 -17.69 14.87 4.19
C THR A 350 -18.03 13.76 3.17
N LEU A 351 -17.80 12.50 3.54
CA LEU A 351 -18.15 11.36 2.72
C LEU A 351 -19.65 11.36 2.36
N ALA A 352 -20.53 11.62 3.32
CA ALA A 352 -21.97 11.72 3.08
C ALA A 352 -22.32 12.85 2.10
N GLN A 353 -21.69 14.01 2.22
CA GLN A 353 -21.89 15.13 1.27
C GLN A 353 -21.40 14.80 -0.14
N HIS A 354 -20.30 14.02 -0.24
CA HIS A 354 -19.80 13.56 -1.53
C HIS A 354 -20.78 12.60 -2.19
N LEU A 355 -21.27 11.61 -1.45
CA LEU A 355 -22.13 10.54 -1.96
C LEU A 355 -23.61 10.93 -2.13
N ALA A 356 -24.03 12.11 -1.67
CA ALA A 356 -25.45 12.51 -1.69
C ALA A 356 -26.12 12.48 -3.07
N GLY A 357 -25.35 12.73 -4.15
CA GLY A 357 -25.85 12.71 -5.53
C GLY A 357 -25.52 11.44 -6.31
N HIS A 358 -24.91 10.44 -5.68
CA HIS A 358 -24.52 9.22 -6.38
C HIS A 358 -25.72 8.28 -6.56
N ALA A 359 -25.81 7.62 -7.73
CA ALA A 359 -26.94 6.77 -8.10
C ALA A 359 -27.08 5.49 -7.23
N GLY A 360 -26.03 5.13 -6.48
CA GLY A 360 -26.02 3.91 -5.67
C GLY A 360 -25.64 2.65 -6.44
N PRO A 361 -25.82 1.46 -5.84
CA PRO A 361 -25.40 0.18 -6.40
C PRO A 361 -26.25 -0.23 -7.62
N ASP A 362 -25.63 -0.92 -8.60
CA ASP A 362 -26.28 -1.43 -9.81
C ASP A 362 -27.12 -2.70 -9.58
N GLY A 363 -27.01 -3.32 -8.43
CA GLY A 363 -27.70 -4.56 -8.05
C GLY A 363 -27.10 -5.85 -8.62
N GLN A 364 -26.12 -5.76 -9.50
CA GLN A 364 -25.46 -6.91 -10.13
C GLN A 364 -24.00 -7.07 -9.68
N ILE A 365 -23.17 -6.07 -9.90
CA ILE A 365 -21.75 -6.04 -9.50
C ILE A 365 -21.65 -5.62 -8.04
N VAL A 366 -22.39 -4.58 -7.68
CA VAL A 366 -22.54 -4.09 -6.31
C VAL A 366 -24.00 -4.23 -5.91
N ARG A 367 -24.29 -4.99 -4.86
CA ARG A 367 -25.63 -5.16 -4.30
C ARG A 367 -25.93 -4.13 -3.22
N PRO A 368 -27.21 -3.79 -3.00
CA PRO A 368 -27.59 -3.06 -1.79
C PRO A 368 -27.19 -3.83 -0.53
N ALA A 369 -26.78 -3.13 0.52
CA ALA A 369 -26.41 -3.76 1.79
C ALA A 369 -27.56 -4.55 2.45
N SER A 370 -28.81 -4.26 2.07
CA SER A 370 -30.01 -5.02 2.48
C SER A 370 -30.18 -6.37 1.77
N GLN A 371 -29.44 -6.60 0.66
CA GLN A 371 -29.46 -7.84 -0.11
C GLN A 371 -28.02 -8.31 -0.44
N PRO A 372 -27.19 -8.56 0.56
CA PRO A 372 -25.78 -8.86 0.36
C PRO A 372 -25.57 -10.24 -0.28
N LEU A 373 -24.35 -10.49 -0.77
CA LEU A 373 -23.89 -11.81 -1.19
C LEU A 373 -23.68 -12.73 0.03
N GLN A 374 -23.16 -12.15 1.13
CA GLN A 374 -22.99 -12.81 2.42
C GLN A 374 -23.29 -11.79 3.52
N ALA A 375 -23.87 -12.24 4.64
CA ALA A 375 -24.22 -11.38 5.78
C ALA A 375 -22.99 -10.84 6.52
N THR A 376 -21.86 -11.54 6.42
CA THR A 376 -20.54 -11.11 6.95
C THR A 376 -19.62 -10.72 5.81
N GLY A 377 -18.54 -10.01 6.12
CA GLY A 377 -17.54 -9.61 5.14
C GLY A 377 -16.84 -10.78 4.46
N GLY A 378 -16.23 -10.51 3.31
CA GLY A 378 -15.48 -11.51 2.56
C GLY A 378 -14.16 -11.97 3.21
N LEU A 379 -13.82 -11.42 4.39
CA LEU A 379 -12.61 -11.75 5.16
C LEU A 379 -12.98 -11.95 6.64
N LEU A 380 -12.23 -12.85 7.31
CA LEU A 380 -12.34 -13.09 8.75
C LEU A 380 -10.97 -13.13 9.42
N VAL A 381 -10.97 -12.83 10.72
CA VAL A 381 -9.84 -13.10 11.60
C VAL A 381 -10.19 -14.30 12.47
N LEU A 382 -9.36 -15.34 12.40
CA LEU A 382 -9.47 -16.56 13.19
C LEU A 382 -8.58 -16.47 14.42
N ARG A 383 -9.02 -17.07 15.53
CA ARG A 383 -8.25 -17.20 16.77
C ARG A 383 -8.30 -18.63 17.27
N GLY A 384 -7.33 -19.00 18.10
CA GLY A 384 -7.28 -20.33 18.70
C GLY A 384 -5.90 -20.64 19.24
N ASN A 385 -5.70 -21.89 19.63
CA ASN A 385 -4.41 -22.31 20.19
C ASN A 385 -3.27 -22.27 19.18
N LEU A 386 -3.58 -22.33 17.86
CA LEU A 386 -2.60 -22.20 16.79
C LEU A 386 -2.29 -20.73 16.45
N ALA A 387 -3.24 -19.81 16.63
CA ALA A 387 -3.12 -18.39 16.29
C ALA A 387 -3.71 -17.50 17.40
N PRO A 388 -3.11 -17.44 18.60
CA PRO A 388 -3.64 -16.62 19.71
C PRO A 388 -3.65 -15.12 19.42
N ASP A 389 -2.72 -14.61 18.58
CA ASP A 389 -2.68 -13.22 18.15
C ASP A 389 -3.53 -12.95 16.89
N GLY A 390 -4.18 -13.99 16.37
CA GLY A 390 -5.03 -13.93 15.19
C GLY A 390 -4.36 -14.48 13.92
N ALA A 391 -5.21 -14.81 12.96
CA ALA A 391 -4.85 -15.20 11.60
C ALA A 391 -5.92 -14.68 10.64
N LEU A 392 -5.56 -14.40 9.38
CA LEU A 392 -6.46 -13.85 8.38
C LEU A 392 -6.82 -14.88 7.31
N ILE A 393 -8.10 -14.95 6.98
CA ILE A 393 -8.61 -15.76 5.87
C ILE A 393 -9.57 -14.95 4.99
N LYS A 394 -9.53 -15.19 3.68
CA LYS A 394 -10.56 -14.74 2.74
C LYS A 394 -11.62 -15.82 2.59
N ILE A 395 -12.87 -15.50 2.93
CA ILE A 395 -14.00 -16.43 2.82
C ILE A 395 -14.89 -16.13 1.60
N ALA A 396 -14.70 -15.01 0.93
CA ALA A 396 -15.39 -14.70 -0.32
C ALA A 396 -15.12 -15.81 -1.35
N GLY A 397 -16.19 -16.47 -1.82
CA GLY A 397 -16.11 -17.57 -2.79
C GLY A 397 -15.78 -18.95 -2.19
N LEU A 398 -15.66 -19.10 -0.87
CA LEU A 398 -15.52 -20.42 -0.24
C LEU A 398 -16.82 -21.22 -0.29
N LYS A 399 -16.75 -22.51 -0.62
CA LYS A 399 -17.88 -23.44 -0.58
C LYS A 399 -18.08 -24.07 0.80
N SER A 400 -17.02 -24.29 1.55
CA SER A 400 -17.06 -24.81 2.92
C SER A 400 -16.44 -23.80 3.88
N LEU A 401 -17.07 -23.60 5.03
CA LEU A 401 -16.58 -22.75 6.11
C LEU A 401 -15.90 -23.55 7.24
N LEU A 402 -15.80 -24.88 7.08
CA LEU A 402 -15.14 -25.78 8.02
C LEU A 402 -14.17 -26.67 7.26
N PHE A 403 -12.95 -26.79 7.78
CA PHE A 403 -11.95 -27.72 7.30
C PHE A 403 -11.22 -28.36 8.47
N GLU A 404 -11.02 -29.67 8.42
CA GLU A 404 -10.25 -30.41 9.42
C GLU A 404 -9.44 -31.51 8.75
N GLY A 405 -8.13 -31.54 9.04
CA GLY A 405 -7.25 -32.52 8.41
C GLY A 405 -5.90 -32.65 9.08
N PRO A 406 -5.10 -33.66 8.65
CA PRO A 406 -3.74 -33.84 9.13
C PRO A 406 -2.81 -32.77 8.58
N ALA A 407 -1.92 -32.25 9.41
CA ALA A 407 -0.89 -31.31 9.05
C ALA A 407 0.22 -31.96 8.22
N ARG A 408 0.71 -31.22 7.20
CA ARG A 408 2.02 -31.42 6.57
C ARG A 408 2.82 -30.14 6.73
N VAL A 409 3.93 -30.22 7.43
CA VAL A 409 4.70 -29.06 7.88
C VAL A 409 5.91 -28.83 6.99
N PHE A 410 6.08 -27.58 6.54
CA PHE A 410 7.17 -27.17 5.65
C PHE A 410 7.92 -25.98 6.25
N GLU A 411 9.26 -26.05 6.20
CA GLU A 411 10.14 -24.93 6.55
C GLU A 411 10.32 -24.02 5.32
N GLY A 412 9.49 -22.96 5.25
CA GLY A 412 9.48 -22.00 4.15
C GLY A 412 8.70 -22.45 2.91
N GLU A 413 8.50 -21.50 2.01
CA GLU A 413 7.70 -21.66 0.80
C GLU A 413 8.29 -22.67 -0.18
N GLU A 414 9.63 -22.66 -0.35
CA GLU A 414 10.29 -23.51 -1.36
C GLU A 414 10.06 -24.99 -1.13
N ALA A 415 10.09 -25.42 0.13
CA ALA A 415 9.84 -26.84 0.48
C ALA A 415 8.39 -27.23 0.16
N CYS A 416 7.42 -26.36 0.49
CA CYS A 416 6.01 -26.60 0.17
C CYS A 416 5.76 -26.55 -1.34
N PHE A 417 6.35 -25.60 -2.04
CA PHE A 417 6.23 -25.48 -3.50
C PHE A 417 6.74 -26.74 -4.20
N ALA A 418 7.90 -27.28 -3.80
CA ALA A 418 8.44 -28.52 -4.36
C ALA A 418 7.52 -29.71 -4.10
N ALA A 419 6.96 -29.82 -2.89
CA ALA A 419 6.02 -30.89 -2.54
C ALA A 419 4.72 -30.80 -3.36
N VAL A 420 4.18 -29.59 -3.55
CA VAL A 420 2.96 -29.36 -4.35
C VAL A 420 3.24 -29.60 -5.83
N ALA A 421 4.35 -29.13 -6.38
CA ALA A 421 4.74 -29.39 -7.76
C ALA A 421 4.88 -30.90 -8.04
N GLY A 422 5.49 -31.64 -7.11
CA GLY A 422 5.62 -33.11 -7.16
C GLY A 422 4.35 -33.87 -6.77
N ARG A 423 3.26 -33.20 -6.43
CA ARG A 423 1.99 -33.79 -5.94
C ARG A 423 2.17 -34.69 -4.71
N HIS A 424 3.11 -34.33 -3.82
CA HIS A 424 3.39 -35.07 -2.58
C HIS A 424 2.46 -34.60 -1.44
N TYR A 425 1.15 -34.49 -1.72
CA TYR A 425 0.10 -34.15 -0.77
C TYR A 425 -1.22 -34.79 -1.20
N GLN A 426 -2.21 -34.83 -0.32
CA GLN A 426 -3.48 -35.53 -0.55
C GLN A 426 -4.68 -34.64 -0.22
N ALA A 427 -5.85 -35.01 -0.75
CA ALA A 427 -7.11 -34.40 -0.34
C ALA A 427 -7.31 -34.58 1.18
N GLY A 428 -7.72 -33.50 1.84
CA GLY A 428 -7.88 -33.43 3.29
C GLY A 428 -6.64 -32.96 4.05
N ASP A 429 -5.47 -32.82 3.42
CA ASP A 429 -4.27 -32.31 4.09
C ASP A 429 -4.40 -30.82 4.44
N VAL A 430 -3.80 -30.42 5.57
CA VAL A 430 -3.53 -29.03 5.94
C VAL A 430 -2.04 -28.77 5.78
N LEU A 431 -1.66 -28.02 4.74
CA LEU A 431 -0.26 -27.66 4.48
C LEU A 431 0.13 -26.49 5.39
N ILE A 432 1.11 -26.68 6.26
CA ILE A 432 1.62 -25.63 7.16
C ILE A 432 2.97 -25.14 6.65
N ILE A 433 3.05 -23.86 6.27
CA ILE A 433 4.31 -23.20 5.91
C ILE A 433 4.67 -22.25 7.04
N ARG A 434 5.82 -22.45 7.68
CA ARG A 434 6.28 -21.63 8.80
C ARG A 434 7.63 -20.97 8.55
N ASN A 435 8.02 -20.03 9.43
CA ASN A 435 9.21 -19.19 9.29
C ASN A 435 9.15 -18.25 8.08
N GLU A 436 7.95 -17.80 7.71
CA GLU A 436 7.69 -16.78 6.68
C GLU A 436 7.05 -15.50 7.26
N GLY A 437 7.00 -15.39 8.59
CA GLY A 437 6.53 -14.18 9.30
C GLY A 437 7.50 -13.00 9.19
N PRO A 438 7.15 -11.83 9.77
CA PRO A 438 7.93 -10.60 9.64
C PRO A 438 9.40 -10.73 10.02
N LYS A 439 9.74 -11.52 11.04
CA LYS A 439 11.12 -11.75 11.52
C LYS A 439 11.73 -13.02 10.97
N GLY A 440 10.98 -14.12 10.92
CA GLY A 440 11.48 -15.42 10.50
C GLY A 440 11.75 -15.49 8.99
N GLY A 441 10.83 -14.96 8.19
CA GLY A 441 11.00 -14.71 6.76
C GLY A 441 10.96 -13.20 6.48
N PRO A 442 12.06 -12.44 6.76
CA PRO A 442 12.03 -10.99 6.72
C PRO A 442 11.42 -10.45 5.43
N GLY A 443 10.42 -9.56 5.61
CA GLY A 443 9.56 -9.12 4.52
C GLY A 443 8.27 -9.91 4.36
N MET A 444 8.05 -10.98 5.18
CA MET A 444 6.76 -11.69 5.28
C MET A 444 6.14 -11.91 3.89
N ARG A 445 6.83 -12.67 3.03
CA ARG A 445 6.49 -12.80 1.61
C ARG A 445 5.09 -13.34 1.35
N GLU A 446 4.53 -12.99 0.20
CA GLU A 446 3.28 -13.53 -0.30
C GLU A 446 3.51 -14.81 -1.10
N MET A 447 2.66 -15.81 -0.87
CA MET A 447 2.79 -17.14 -1.46
C MET A 447 1.63 -17.44 -2.41
N LEU A 448 1.63 -16.81 -3.59
CA LEU A 448 0.64 -17.08 -4.63
C LEU A 448 0.97 -18.35 -5.40
N GLY A 449 2.25 -18.67 -5.63
CA GLY A 449 2.64 -19.78 -6.46
C GLY A 449 2.15 -21.13 -5.93
N VAL A 450 2.34 -21.40 -4.66
CA VAL A 450 1.85 -22.62 -4.02
C VAL A 450 0.33 -22.72 -4.16
N THR A 451 -0.40 -21.66 -3.84
CA THR A 451 -1.87 -21.66 -3.88
C THR A 451 -2.41 -21.80 -5.31
N ALA A 452 -1.79 -21.14 -6.28
CA ALA A 452 -2.19 -21.24 -7.69
C ALA A 452 -1.89 -22.63 -8.29
N LEU A 453 -0.76 -23.24 -7.93
CA LEU A 453 -0.47 -24.63 -8.32
C LEU A 453 -1.55 -25.59 -7.80
N ILE A 454 -1.94 -25.48 -6.52
CA ILE A 454 -3.00 -26.30 -5.91
C ILE A 454 -4.31 -26.13 -6.70
N TRP A 455 -4.69 -24.90 -7.05
CA TRP A 455 -5.88 -24.63 -7.85
C TRP A 455 -5.77 -25.18 -9.27
N GLY A 456 -4.65 -24.97 -9.96
CA GLY A 456 -4.40 -25.48 -11.30
C GLY A 456 -4.40 -27.03 -11.35
N GLN A 457 -4.02 -27.68 -10.26
CA GLN A 457 -4.10 -29.15 -10.10
C GLN A 457 -5.49 -29.67 -9.74
N GLY A 458 -6.50 -28.79 -9.60
CA GLY A 458 -7.87 -29.15 -9.24
C GLY A 458 -8.08 -29.46 -7.75
N MET A 459 -7.12 -29.14 -6.89
CA MET A 459 -7.12 -29.45 -5.45
C MET A 459 -7.53 -28.28 -4.56
N GLY A 460 -7.86 -27.12 -5.11
CA GLY A 460 -8.04 -25.88 -4.38
C GLY A 460 -9.14 -25.87 -3.32
N GLU A 461 -10.13 -26.75 -3.41
CA GLU A 461 -11.19 -26.95 -2.43
C GLU A 461 -10.96 -28.15 -1.52
N GLN A 462 -9.94 -28.95 -1.80
CA GLN A 462 -9.71 -30.23 -1.14
C GLN A 462 -8.59 -30.19 -0.12
N VAL A 463 -7.82 -29.09 -0.06
CA VAL A 463 -6.75 -28.90 0.90
C VAL A 463 -6.83 -27.51 1.53
N ALA A 464 -6.32 -27.38 2.74
CA ALA A 464 -6.11 -26.10 3.38
C ALA A 464 -4.62 -25.76 3.46
N LEU A 465 -4.30 -24.47 3.55
CA LEU A 465 -2.94 -23.99 3.74
C LEU A 465 -2.90 -22.95 4.87
N VAL A 466 -1.93 -23.09 5.77
CA VAL A 466 -1.78 -22.25 6.97
C VAL A 466 -0.35 -21.72 7.04
N THR A 467 -0.17 -20.43 7.31
CA THR A 467 1.18 -19.84 7.37
C THR A 467 1.27 -18.64 8.30
N ASP A 468 2.43 -18.42 8.89
CA ASP A 468 2.81 -17.16 9.54
C ASP A 468 3.25 -16.07 8.55
N GLY A 469 3.40 -16.42 7.26
CA GLY A 469 3.58 -15.49 6.15
C GLY A 469 2.25 -14.90 5.64
N ARG A 470 2.21 -14.53 4.35
CA ARG A 470 1.04 -13.92 3.70
C ARG A 470 0.66 -14.66 2.42
N PHE A 471 -0.57 -14.41 2.01
CA PHE A 471 -1.03 -14.75 0.68
C PHE A 471 -1.30 -13.51 -0.16
N SER A 472 -1.13 -13.62 -1.47
CA SER A 472 -1.52 -12.59 -2.42
C SER A 472 -3.02 -12.27 -2.32
N GLY A 473 -3.40 -11.03 -2.63
CA GLY A 473 -4.81 -10.65 -2.78
C GLY A 473 -5.58 -11.48 -3.82
N ALA A 474 -4.86 -12.10 -4.76
CA ALA A 474 -5.41 -13.02 -5.77
C ALA A 474 -5.73 -14.42 -5.24
N THR A 475 -5.26 -14.78 -4.04
CA THR A 475 -5.47 -16.11 -3.45
C THR A 475 -6.93 -16.34 -3.08
N ARG A 476 -7.40 -17.57 -3.31
CA ARG A 476 -8.72 -18.11 -2.96
C ARG A 476 -8.59 -19.52 -2.37
N GLY A 477 -9.64 -20.01 -1.72
CA GLY A 477 -9.63 -21.31 -1.02
C GLY A 477 -9.39 -21.17 0.48
N MET A 478 -9.30 -22.31 1.19
CA MET A 478 -9.08 -22.38 2.64
C MET A 478 -7.62 -22.06 2.97
N MET A 479 -7.24 -20.77 2.79
CA MET A 479 -5.87 -20.29 2.89
C MET A 479 -5.75 -19.28 4.02
N VAL A 480 -5.18 -19.70 5.16
CA VAL A 480 -5.05 -18.92 6.40
C VAL A 480 -3.63 -18.37 6.51
N GLY A 481 -3.48 -17.06 6.40
CA GLY A 481 -2.21 -16.35 6.59
C GLY A 481 -2.16 -15.56 7.90
N TYR A 482 -1.03 -14.88 8.14
CA TYR A 482 -0.85 -14.00 9.30
C TYR A 482 -0.93 -14.72 10.66
N VAL A 483 -0.69 -16.04 10.69
CA VAL A 483 -0.74 -16.79 11.96
C VAL A 483 0.22 -16.15 12.96
N GLY A 484 -0.35 -15.61 14.01
CA GLY A 484 0.40 -14.90 15.04
C GLY A 484 0.22 -15.47 16.45
N PRO A 485 1.31 -15.45 17.24
CA PRO A 485 2.68 -15.05 16.93
C PRO A 485 3.35 -15.97 15.90
N GLU A 486 4.27 -15.39 15.08
CA GLU A 486 5.03 -16.16 14.08
C GLU A 486 5.96 -17.22 14.71
N ALA A 487 6.36 -18.22 13.92
CA ALA A 487 7.22 -19.30 14.39
C ALA A 487 8.56 -18.84 14.96
N ALA A 488 9.18 -17.86 14.31
CA ALA A 488 10.52 -17.34 14.69
C ALA A 488 10.57 -16.68 16.08
N VAL A 489 9.43 -16.25 16.62
CA VAL A 489 9.33 -15.72 18.00
C VAL A 489 8.71 -16.73 18.98
N GLY A 490 8.63 -18.01 18.60
CA GLY A 490 8.11 -19.08 19.44
C GLY A 490 6.58 -19.20 19.45
N GLY A 491 5.91 -18.69 18.41
CA GLY A 491 4.47 -18.86 18.22
C GLY A 491 4.07 -20.33 18.08
N PRO A 492 2.80 -20.70 18.37
CA PRO A 492 2.35 -22.08 18.37
C PRO A 492 2.53 -22.81 17.04
N ILE A 493 2.51 -22.10 15.90
CA ILE A 493 2.75 -22.66 14.59
C ILE A 493 4.13 -23.36 14.49
N ALA A 494 5.12 -22.91 15.28
CA ALA A 494 6.43 -23.56 15.38
C ALA A 494 6.36 -24.98 15.98
N LEU A 495 5.30 -25.29 16.70
CA LEU A 495 5.13 -26.51 17.46
C LEU A 495 4.35 -27.61 16.70
N ALA A 496 3.73 -27.23 15.58
CA ALA A 496 3.02 -28.16 14.72
C ALA A 496 3.96 -29.23 14.15
N ARG A 497 3.48 -30.47 14.05
CA ARG A 497 4.21 -31.63 13.50
C ARG A 497 3.38 -32.32 12.41
N ASP A 498 4.05 -33.03 11.52
CA ASP A 498 3.36 -33.85 10.54
C ASP A 498 2.40 -34.84 11.23
N GLY A 499 1.18 -34.93 10.68
CA GLY A 499 0.12 -35.76 11.19
C GLY A 499 -0.73 -35.17 12.32
N ASP A 500 -0.35 -34.04 12.91
CA ASP A 500 -1.21 -33.33 13.86
C ASP A 500 -2.51 -32.92 13.17
N ARG A 501 -3.65 -33.09 13.85
CA ARG A 501 -4.92 -32.61 13.29
C ARG A 501 -5.06 -31.11 13.50
N VAL A 502 -5.43 -30.40 12.44
CA VAL A 502 -5.72 -28.96 12.46
C VAL A 502 -7.18 -28.76 12.09
N ARG A 503 -7.90 -27.95 12.87
CA ARG A 503 -9.28 -27.56 12.60
C ARG A 503 -9.34 -26.06 12.32
N ILE A 504 -9.94 -25.69 11.20
CA ILE A 504 -10.23 -24.33 10.77
C ILE A 504 -11.73 -24.18 10.69
N ASP A 505 -12.31 -23.33 11.55
CA ASP A 505 -13.76 -23.14 11.65
C ASP A 505 -14.08 -21.64 11.44
N CYS A 506 -14.46 -21.30 10.22
CA CYS A 506 -14.80 -19.91 9.86
C CYS A 506 -16.14 -19.45 10.44
N VAL A 507 -17.01 -20.37 10.89
CA VAL A 507 -18.28 -20.03 11.54
C VAL A 507 -18.04 -19.59 12.97
N GLN A 508 -17.17 -20.31 13.69
CA GLN A 508 -16.76 -19.97 15.06
C GLN A 508 -15.58 -18.99 15.09
N CYS A 509 -15.00 -18.66 13.94
CA CYS A 509 -13.79 -17.85 13.80
C CYS A 509 -12.61 -18.46 14.59
N THR A 510 -12.41 -19.78 14.53
CA THR A 510 -11.32 -20.47 15.26
C THR A 510 -10.37 -21.20 14.34
N ILE A 511 -9.12 -21.34 14.81
CA ILE A 511 -8.09 -22.20 14.22
C ILE A 511 -7.29 -22.88 15.32
N ASP A 512 -7.34 -24.20 15.34
CA ASP A 512 -6.80 -24.99 16.45
C ASP A 512 -5.97 -26.17 15.98
N LEU A 513 -4.87 -26.41 16.68
CA LEU A 513 -4.12 -27.64 16.67
C LEU A 513 -4.78 -28.59 17.69
N MET A 514 -5.31 -29.71 17.21
CA MET A 514 -6.13 -30.64 18.02
C MET A 514 -5.25 -31.56 18.87
N ILE A 515 -4.40 -30.96 19.72
CA ILE A 515 -3.57 -31.65 20.71
C ILE A 515 -3.86 -31.12 22.10
N GLY A 516 -3.60 -31.94 23.13
CA GLY A 516 -3.83 -31.52 24.52
C GLY A 516 -2.92 -30.38 24.94
N ALA A 517 -3.40 -29.58 25.91
CA ALA A 517 -2.64 -28.46 26.45
C ALA A 517 -1.27 -28.87 27.02
N ASP A 518 -1.20 -30.05 27.68
CA ASP A 518 0.03 -30.59 28.24
C ASP A 518 1.05 -30.95 27.16
N GLU A 519 0.61 -31.57 26.05
CA GLU A 519 1.47 -31.87 24.90
C GLU A 519 1.99 -30.56 24.25
N LEU A 520 1.12 -29.56 24.11
CA LEU A 520 1.53 -28.25 23.57
C LEU A 520 2.58 -27.58 24.48
N ALA A 521 2.41 -27.68 25.80
CA ALA A 521 3.36 -27.16 26.79
C ALA A 521 4.70 -27.92 26.73
N LEU A 522 4.68 -29.24 26.61
CA LEU A 522 5.88 -30.07 26.45
C LEU A 522 6.64 -29.71 25.16
N ARG A 523 5.93 -29.57 24.03
CA ARG A 523 6.52 -29.17 22.76
C ARG A 523 7.15 -27.79 22.87
N ARG A 524 6.50 -26.84 23.54
CA ARG A 524 7.01 -25.48 23.77
C ARG A 524 8.30 -25.49 24.60
N ALA A 525 8.35 -26.28 25.67
CA ALA A 525 9.54 -26.43 26.50
C ALA A 525 10.73 -27.05 25.74
N ALA A 526 10.44 -28.00 24.84
CA ALA A 526 11.43 -28.67 24.01
C ALA A 526 11.84 -27.90 22.74
N HIS A 527 11.04 -26.93 22.32
CA HIS A 527 11.28 -26.19 21.09
C HIS A 527 12.61 -25.44 21.12
N ARG A 528 13.35 -25.55 20.04
CA ARG A 528 14.55 -24.76 19.77
C ARG A 528 14.35 -24.11 18.40
N PRO A 529 14.37 -22.77 18.33
CA PRO A 529 14.25 -22.10 17.04
C PRO A 529 15.32 -22.61 16.06
N PRO A 530 14.98 -22.86 14.81
CA PRO A 530 15.97 -23.23 13.82
C PRO A 530 17.01 -22.12 13.68
N VAL A 531 18.26 -22.50 13.37
CA VAL A 531 19.29 -21.51 13.01
C VAL A 531 18.87 -20.91 11.67
N GLY A 532 18.41 -19.66 11.71
CA GLY A 532 17.95 -18.95 10.53
C GLY A 532 19.06 -18.71 9.50
N GLU A 533 18.67 -18.38 8.27
CA GLU A 533 19.59 -17.92 7.21
C GLU A 533 20.35 -16.67 7.70
N ARG A 534 21.67 -16.61 7.40
CA ARG A 534 22.45 -15.41 7.69
C ARG A 534 21.96 -14.25 6.83
N LEU A 535 21.31 -13.29 7.45
CA LEU A 535 20.81 -12.09 6.79
C LEU A 535 21.90 -11.01 6.67
N ALA A 536 21.78 -10.18 5.63
CA ALA A 536 22.64 -9.02 5.43
C ALA A 536 21.84 -7.85 4.81
N GLY A 537 22.39 -6.64 4.91
CA GLY A 537 21.84 -5.46 4.26
C GLY A 537 20.45 -5.08 4.75
N VAL A 538 19.54 -4.83 3.80
CA VAL A 538 18.18 -4.34 4.11
C VAL A 538 17.32 -5.36 4.85
N LEU A 539 17.46 -6.65 4.53
CA LEU A 539 16.72 -7.71 5.22
C LEU A 539 17.13 -7.87 6.68
N GLU A 540 18.42 -7.74 6.98
CA GLU A 540 18.93 -7.74 8.36
C GLU A 540 18.38 -6.54 9.16
N LYS A 541 18.42 -5.34 8.58
CA LYS A 541 17.85 -4.13 9.21
C LYS A 541 16.37 -4.32 9.50
N TYR A 542 15.63 -4.80 8.52
CA TYR A 542 14.20 -5.04 8.64
C TYR A 542 13.89 -6.05 9.75
N ALA A 543 14.53 -7.22 9.75
CA ALA A 543 14.31 -8.26 10.76
C ALA A 543 14.59 -7.80 12.19
N ARG A 544 15.55 -6.89 12.38
CA ARG A 544 15.88 -6.32 13.70
C ARG A 544 14.84 -5.34 14.20
N LEU A 545 14.22 -4.56 13.31
CA LEU A 545 13.37 -3.43 13.66
C LEU A 545 11.88 -3.77 13.60
N VAL A 546 11.49 -4.74 12.77
CA VAL A 546 10.08 -5.01 12.47
C VAL A 546 9.30 -5.49 13.69
N GLY A 547 8.13 -4.89 13.87
CA GLY A 547 7.11 -5.29 14.83
C GLY A 547 6.24 -6.45 14.33
N PRO A 548 5.27 -6.91 15.14
CA PRO A 548 4.38 -8.01 14.79
C PRO A 548 3.42 -7.64 13.65
N ALA A 549 2.99 -8.67 12.89
CA ALA A 549 2.06 -8.49 11.77
C ALA A 549 0.72 -7.86 12.21
N ARG A 550 0.20 -8.23 13.38
CA ARG A 550 -1.06 -7.67 13.94
C ARG A 550 -1.04 -6.14 14.13
N GLU A 551 0.13 -5.54 14.21
CA GLU A 551 0.38 -4.10 14.37
C GLU A 551 0.90 -3.45 13.09
N GLY A 552 0.84 -4.15 11.95
CA GLY A 552 1.21 -3.63 10.65
C GLY A 552 2.63 -3.95 10.18
N ALA A 553 3.43 -4.70 10.96
CA ALA A 553 4.83 -5.03 10.64
C ALA A 553 5.63 -3.78 10.22
N VAL A 554 5.61 -2.77 11.06
CA VAL A 554 6.32 -1.48 10.89
C VAL A 554 7.70 -1.53 11.55
N THR A 555 8.63 -0.68 11.11
CA THR A 555 10.04 -0.70 11.53
C THR A 555 10.46 0.46 12.44
N HIS A 556 9.51 1.28 12.90
CA HIS A 556 9.75 2.44 13.76
C HIS A 556 8.64 2.61 14.81
N ALA A 557 8.87 3.48 15.79
CA ALA A 557 7.98 3.67 16.94
C ALA A 557 6.78 4.61 16.68
N GLY A 558 6.55 5.04 15.45
CA GLY A 558 5.53 6.01 15.07
C GLY A 558 6.11 7.36 14.66
N ALA A 559 5.29 8.21 14.04
CA ALA A 559 5.72 9.53 13.59
C ALA A 559 5.80 10.50 14.77
N ALA A 560 6.98 11.10 14.97
CA ALA A 560 7.14 12.21 15.89
C ALA A 560 6.42 13.46 15.39
N ASP A 561 5.93 14.30 16.31
CA ASP A 561 5.34 15.59 15.94
C ASP A 561 6.45 16.57 15.51
N TRP A 562 6.57 16.74 14.20
CA TRP A 562 7.63 17.53 13.57
C TRP A 562 7.38 19.04 13.61
N ARG A 563 6.23 19.46 14.10
CA ARG A 563 5.82 20.89 14.09
C ARG A 563 6.66 21.80 14.98
N GLY A 564 7.47 21.25 15.90
CA GLY A 564 8.18 22.00 16.93
C GLY A 564 9.61 22.45 16.61
N SER A 565 10.29 21.94 15.58
CA SER A 565 11.74 22.11 15.42
C SER A 565 12.21 23.09 14.32
N ASN A 566 11.31 23.75 13.59
CA ASN A 566 11.62 24.50 12.36
C ASN A 566 11.66 26.02 12.47
N ALA A 567 11.69 26.60 13.65
CA ALA A 567 12.06 28.00 13.81
C ALA A 567 13.60 28.12 13.75
N SER A 568 14.19 28.05 12.55
CA SER A 568 15.59 28.45 12.42
C SER A 568 15.65 29.98 12.63
N ALA A 569 16.20 30.41 13.76
CA ALA A 569 16.59 31.77 13.97
C ALA A 569 17.42 32.22 12.76
N SER A 570 17.18 33.43 12.23
CA SER A 570 17.98 33.98 11.13
C SER A 570 19.47 33.95 11.51
N LEU A 571 20.38 33.96 10.54
CA LEU A 571 21.82 34.06 10.82
C LEU A 571 22.12 35.23 11.74
N ARG A 572 21.42 36.36 11.55
CA ARG A 572 21.54 37.54 12.43
C ARG A 572 21.09 37.25 13.86
N ASP A 573 20.00 36.50 14.06
CA ASP A 573 19.50 36.14 15.39
C ASP A 573 20.46 35.15 16.08
N ARG A 574 20.99 34.18 15.32
CA ARG A 574 22.02 33.25 15.81
C ARG A 574 23.31 33.95 16.19
N LEU A 575 23.78 34.90 15.37
CA LEU A 575 24.96 35.69 15.67
C LEU A 575 24.74 36.59 16.88
N ARG A 576 23.54 37.16 17.07
CA ARG A 576 23.18 37.92 18.28
C ARG A 576 23.16 37.07 19.53
N GLN A 577 22.65 35.87 19.45
CA GLN A 577 22.61 34.88 20.57
C GLN A 577 24.02 34.39 20.95
N THR A 578 24.91 34.17 19.98
CA THR A 578 26.27 33.72 20.24
C THR A 578 27.24 34.84 20.63
N ALA A 579 26.99 36.06 20.19
CA ALA A 579 27.91 37.18 20.42
C ALA A 579 27.72 37.87 21.79
N GLY A 580 26.61 37.64 22.51
CA GLY A 580 26.37 38.18 23.86
C GLY A 580 26.59 39.71 24.00
N ARG A 581 26.64 40.47 22.90
CA ARG A 581 26.90 41.93 22.86
C ARG A 581 26.26 42.57 21.65
N ASP A 582 25.70 43.73 21.87
CA ASP A 582 25.14 44.63 20.83
C ASP A 582 26.15 44.88 19.71
N MET A 583 25.82 44.47 18.51
CA MET A 583 26.50 44.98 17.31
C MET A 583 26.08 46.44 17.08
N PRO A 584 27.02 47.35 16.90
CA PRO A 584 26.64 48.73 16.59
C PRO A 584 25.87 48.82 15.26
N GLU A 585 24.82 49.62 15.24
CA GLU A 585 24.08 49.92 14.01
C GLU A 585 25.06 50.42 12.93
N ALA A 586 25.11 49.72 11.82
CA ALA A 586 25.84 50.20 10.65
C ALA A 586 25.11 51.43 10.11
N LYS A 587 25.61 52.61 10.44
CA LYS A 587 25.19 53.86 9.80
C LYS A 587 25.42 53.72 8.30
N GLY A 588 24.34 53.81 7.55
CA GLY A 588 24.38 53.75 6.09
C GLY A 588 25.24 54.84 5.50
N SER A 589 26.36 54.48 4.92
CA SER A 589 27.02 55.32 3.92
C SER A 589 26.74 54.67 2.55
N ARG A 590 25.75 55.27 1.87
CA ARG A 590 25.64 55.11 0.42
C ARG A 590 26.87 55.81 -0.19
N ARG A 591 27.94 55.10 -0.45
CA ARG A 591 28.90 55.48 -1.48
C ARG A 591 28.36 54.98 -2.80
N ALA A 592 28.08 55.90 -3.71
CA ALA A 592 27.83 55.60 -5.11
C ALA A 592 29.04 54.86 -5.67
N ALA A 593 28.80 53.76 -6.32
CA ALA A 593 29.83 53.01 -7.04
C ALA A 593 30.26 53.89 -8.23
N GLU A 594 31.54 54.25 -8.28
CA GLU A 594 32.13 54.84 -9.48
C GLU A 594 32.16 53.79 -10.60
N PRO A 595 31.93 54.16 -11.85
CA PRO A 595 31.94 53.23 -12.97
C PRO A 595 33.37 52.71 -13.23
N VAL A 596 33.52 51.42 -13.32
CA VAL A 596 34.75 50.75 -13.74
C VAL A 596 35.05 51.15 -15.20
N PRO A 597 36.29 51.57 -15.54
CA PRO A 597 36.64 51.90 -16.93
C PRO A 597 36.61 50.62 -17.79
N ALA A 598 36.05 50.73 -18.99
CA ALA A 598 36.04 49.68 -19.98
C ALA A 598 37.47 49.34 -20.46
N GLU A 599 37.88 48.07 -20.39
CA GLU A 599 39.07 47.61 -21.06
C GLU A 599 38.91 47.62 -22.59
N PRO A 600 39.96 47.97 -23.36
CA PRO A 600 39.86 48.02 -24.82
C PRO A 600 39.82 46.58 -25.41
N GLU A 601 38.92 46.40 -26.40
CA GLU A 601 38.81 45.19 -27.17
C GLU A 601 40.14 44.82 -27.88
N PRO A 602 40.53 43.50 -27.92
CA PRO A 602 41.67 43.10 -28.71
C PRO A 602 41.31 43.06 -30.20
N SER A 603 42.09 43.77 -30.98
CA SER A 603 42.02 43.78 -32.45
C SER A 603 42.25 42.40 -33.05
N LEU A 604 41.27 41.86 -33.73
CA LEU A 604 41.41 40.68 -34.61
C LEU A 604 42.21 41.10 -35.86
N SER A 605 43.50 40.72 -35.94
CA SER A 605 44.24 40.69 -37.21
C SER A 605 43.96 39.39 -37.94
N ARG A 606 43.52 39.55 -39.19
CA ARG A 606 43.36 38.46 -40.17
C ARG A 606 44.70 37.85 -40.49
N ALA A 607 44.79 36.53 -40.45
CA ALA A 607 45.49 35.64 -41.37
C ALA A 607 44.88 34.23 -41.28
#